data_a1c01a948e8e77b12d90d2e284fa1136
#
_entry.id   a1c01a948e8e77b12d90d2e284fa1136
#
_cell.length_a   1.000
_cell.length_b   1.000
_cell.length_c   1.000
_cell.angle_alpha   90.00
_cell.angle_beta   90.00
_cell.angle_gamma   90.00
#
_symmetry.space_group_name_H-M   'P 1'
#
loop_
_entity.id
_entity.type
_entity.pdbx_description
1 polymer ?
#
loop_
_entity_poly.entity_id
_entity_poly.type
_entity_poly.pdbx_seq_one_letter_code
_entity_poly.pdbx_strand_id
1 'polypeptide(L)'
;MDMLVNNSNSKDLMIVMSECTDKVRCVFLEEKKGITILKGEGGYTSETQRVIMGAASRADCAHIRQKILEVDPQALIIVAEANNVIGKEFGRLL
;
A
#
# COMPACT_ATOMS: atom_id res chain seq x y z
N MET A 1 -10.71 23.95 7.66
CA MET A 1 -10.43 23.67 7.19
C MET A 1 -10.05 23.34 6.52
N ASP A 2 -10.17 22.78 6.43
CA ASP A 2 -9.89 22.21 5.77
C ASP A 2 -9.54 22.19 4.75
N MET A 3 -9.51 22.34 4.45
CA MET A 3 -9.10 22.16 3.65
C MET A 3 -8.38 22.03 3.03
N LEU A 4 -8.14 21.98 3.06
CA LEU A 4 -7.38 21.78 2.56
C LEU A 4 -6.79 21.18 2.23
N VAL A 5 -7.25 21.00 2.41
CA VAL A 5 -6.71 20.11 2.15
C VAL A 5 -6.02 19.77 1.15
N ASN A 6 -6.05 19.79 0.82
CA ASN A 6 -5.65 19.54 -0.13
C ASN A 6 -4.61 18.83 -0.66
N ASN A 7 -4.03 19.12 -1.55
CA ASN A 7 -3.11 18.31 -2.34
C ASN A 7 -1.88 17.88 -1.56
N SER A 8 -1.40 18.72 -0.67
CA SER A 8 -0.25 18.37 0.16
C SER A 8 -0.55 17.23 1.12
N ASN A 9 -1.84 16.97 1.35
CA ASN A 9 -2.27 15.89 2.23
C ASN A 9 -2.83 14.71 1.45
N SER A 10 -2.68 14.73 0.14
CA SER A 10 -3.16 13.64 -0.69
C SER A 10 -2.35 12.38 -0.40
N LYS A 11 -3.03 11.28 -0.38
CA LYS A 11 -2.42 9.99 -0.21
C LYS A 11 -2.70 9.13 -1.42
N ASP A 12 -1.77 8.27 -1.72
CA ASP A 12 -2.01 7.21 -2.68
C ASP A 12 -2.27 5.92 -1.94
N LEU A 13 -3.12 5.10 -2.51
CA LEU A 13 -3.41 3.78 -1.98
C LEU A 13 -2.59 2.77 -2.76
N MET A 14 -1.82 1.96 -2.06
CA MET A 14 -1.05 0.90 -2.69
C MET A 14 -1.68 -0.44 -2.38
N ILE A 15 -1.84 -1.25 -3.40
CA ILE A 15 -2.32 -2.62 -3.27
C ILE A 15 -1.24 -3.50 -3.86
N VAL A 16 -0.70 -4.40 -3.06
CA VAL A 16 0.44 -5.21 -3.47
C VAL A 16 0.12 -6.68 -3.32
N MET A 17 0.38 -7.43 -4.38
CA MET A 17 0.29 -8.88 -4.34
C MET A 17 1.65 -9.43 -4.70
N SER A 18 2.18 -10.28 -3.83
CA SER A 18 3.52 -10.81 -3.98
C SER A 18 3.59 -12.17 -3.30
N GLU A 19 4.39 -13.05 -3.85
CA GLU A 19 4.65 -14.32 -3.18
C GLU A 19 5.62 -14.13 -2.02
N CYS A 20 6.29 -12.98 -1.97
CA CYS A 20 7.21 -12.65 -0.88
C CYS A 20 6.52 -11.73 0.12
N THR A 21 5.34 -12.10 0.58
CA THR A 21 4.50 -11.23 1.39
C THR A 21 5.23 -10.70 2.62
N ASP A 22 5.98 -11.54 3.30
CA ASP A 22 6.65 -11.10 4.52
C ASP A 22 7.74 -10.08 4.23
N LYS A 23 8.45 -10.24 3.12
CA LYS A 23 9.46 -9.26 2.74
C LYS A 23 8.83 -7.93 2.36
N VAL A 24 7.73 -7.98 1.64
CA VAL A 24 7.00 -6.76 1.27
C VAL A 24 6.47 -6.07 2.52
N ARG A 25 5.93 -6.84 3.46
CA ARG A 25 5.48 -6.28 4.71
C ARG A 25 6.60 -5.53 5.42
N CYS A 26 7.80 -6.12 5.43
CA CYS A 26 8.94 -5.47 6.06
C CYS A 26 9.30 -4.16 5.39
N VAL A 27 9.16 -4.06 4.06
CA VAL A 27 9.42 -2.81 3.38
C VAL A 27 8.53 -1.70 3.93
N PHE A 28 7.22 -1.98 4.06
CA PHE A 28 6.29 -1.00 4.60
C PHE A 28 6.64 -0.64 6.04
N LEU A 29 6.98 -1.64 6.84
CA LEU A 29 7.27 -1.40 8.25
C LEU A 29 8.55 -0.58 8.43
N GLU A 30 9.55 -0.80 7.58
CA GLU A 30 10.77 0.00 7.63
C GLU A 30 10.49 1.45 7.30
N GLU A 31 9.51 1.70 6.46
CA GLU A 31 9.10 3.06 6.11
C GLU A 31 8.09 3.61 7.11
N LYS A 32 7.81 2.87 8.17
CA LYS A 32 6.90 3.28 9.23
C LYS A 32 5.49 3.54 8.73
N LYS A 33 5.05 2.72 7.80
CA LYS A 33 3.70 2.83 7.25
C LYS A 33 2.84 1.71 7.79
N GLY A 34 1.61 2.06 8.18
CA GLY A 34 0.64 1.05 8.55
C GLY A 34 0.12 0.34 7.33
N ILE A 35 -0.14 -0.93 7.48
CA ILE A 35 -0.68 -1.74 6.40
C ILE A 35 -1.77 -2.65 6.93
N THR A 36 -2.61 -3.11 6.02
CA THR A 36 -3.61 -4.14 6.31
C THR A 36 -3.36 -5.27 5.33
N ILE A 37 -3.36 -6.48 5.82
CA ILE A 37 -3.21 -7.65 4.98
C ILE A 37 -4.58 -8.30 4.86
N LEU A 38 -5.04 -8.44 3.62
CA LEU A 38 -6.31 -9.05 3.31
C LEU A 38 -6.08 -10.42 2.74
N LYS A 39 -6.94 -11.35 3.09
CA LYS A 39 -6.94 -12.67 2.47
C LYS A 39 -7.88 -12.64 1.27
N GLY A 40 -7.38 -13.10 0.14
CA GLY A 40 -8.17 -13.14 -1.06
C GLY A 40 -8.05 -14.49 -1.72
N GLU A 41 -8.74 -14.63 -2.82
CA GLU A 41 -8.74 -15.87 -3.57
C GLU A 41 -8.59 -15.53 -5.05
N GLY A 42 -7.70 -16.24 -5.72
CA GLY A 42 -7.56 -16.05 -7.15
C GLY A 42 -8.83 -16.47 -7.87
N GLY A 43 -9.34 -15.59 -8.72
CA GLY A 43 -10.58 -15.88 -9.42
C GLY A 43 -10.45 -17.03 -10.41
N TYR A 44 -9.25 -17.22 -10.95
CA TYR A 44 -9.00 -18.28 -11.92
C TYR A 44 -8.50 -19.56 -11.24
N THR A 45 -7.53 -19.41 -10.32
CA THR A 45 -6.87 -20.56 -9.71
C THR A 45 -7.54 -21.03 -8.43
N SER A 46 -8.36 -20.20 -7.81
CA SER A 46 -8.99 -20.44 -6.51
C SER A 46 -7.98 -20.59 -5.39
N GLU A 47 -6.74 -20.15 -5.62
CA GLU A 47 -5.71 -20.22 -4.60
C GLU A 47 -5.84 -19.04 -3.66
N THR A 48 -5.54 -19.28 -2.38
CA THR A 48 -5.53 -18.24 -1.38
C THR A 48 -4.35 -17.31 -1.64
N GLN A 49 -4.63 -16.01 -1.62
CA GLN A 49 -3.61 -14.98 -1.80
C GLN A 49 -3.74 -13.97 -0.69
N ARG A 50 -2.62 -13.39 -0.31
CA ARG A 50 -2.61 -12.29 0.64
C ARG A 50 -2.35 -11.01 -0.11
N VAL A 51 -3.15 -10.00 0.19
CA VAL A 51 -3.09 -8.71 -0.46
C VAL A 51 -2.71 -7.68 0.59
N ILE A 52 -1.68 -6.90 0.33
CA ILE A 52 -1.23 -5.87 1.25
C ILE A 52 -1.79 -4.53 0.77
N MET A 53 -2.47 -3.83 1.67
CA MET A 53 -2.96 -2.49 1.40
C MET A 53 -2.24 -1.51 2.30
N GLY A 54 -1.78 -0.42 1.74
CA GLY A 54 -1.15 0.64 2.50
C GLY A 54 -1.42 1.98 1.86
N ALA A 55 -1.24 3.04 2.61
CA ALA A 55 -1.43 4.39 2.10
C ALA A 55 -0.25 5.23 2.50
N ALA A 56 0.17 6.10 1.59
CA ALA A 56 1.32 6.96 1.84
C ALA A 56 1.27 8.13 0.87
N SER A 57 2.10 9.13 1.11
CA SER A 57 2.22 10.23 0.18
C SER A 57 2.74 9.71 -1.16
N ARG A 58 2.56 10.52 -2.20
CA ARG A 58 2.99 10.09 -3.53
C ARG A 58 4.50 9.81 -3.57
N ALA A 59 5.29 10.65 -2.89
CA ALA A 59 6.74 10.46 -2.86
C ALA A 59 7.10 9.18 -2.13
N ASP A 60 6.44 8.91 -1.01
CA ASP A 60 6.71 7.70 -0.26
C ASP A 60 6.29 6.47 -1.04
N CYS A 61 5.17 6.54 -1.75
CA CYS A 61 4.73 5.42 -2.57
C CYS A 61 5.75 5.07 -3.64
N ALA A 62 6.33 6.08 -4.29
CA ALA A 62 7.35 5.84 -5.30
C ALA A 62 8.56 5.13 -4.71
N HIS A 63 8.98 5.56 -3.52
CA HIS A 63 10.12 4.97 -2.84
C HIS A 63 9.83 3.53 -2.42
N ILE A 64 8.65 3.31 -1.85
CA ILE A 64 8.24 1.99 -1.39
C ILE A 64 8.13 1.04 -2.59
N ARG A 65 7.54 1.52 -3.68
CA ARG A 65 7.40 0.71 -4.88
C ARG A 65 8.76 0.22 -5.37
N GLN A 66 9.74 1.11 -5.39
CA GLN A 66 11.06 0.72 -5.82
C GLN A 66 11.64 -0.36 -4.93
N LYS A 67 11.49 -0.22 -3.62
CA LYS A 67 12.01 -1.21 -2.67
C LYS A 67 11.29 -2.56 -2.81
N ILE A 68 9.99 -2.52 -3.04
CA ILE A 68 9.24 -3.76 -3.23
C ILE A 68 9.78 -4.51 -4.45
N LEU A 69 10.01 -3.80 -5.53
CA LEU A 69 10.50 -4.43 -6.75
C LEU A 69 11.93 -4.96 -6.60
N GLU A 70 12.68 -4.45 -5.64
CA GLU A 70 13.99 -4.99 -5.34
C GLU A 70 13.89 -6.34 -4.65
N VAL A 71 12.89 -6.53 -3.80
CA VAL A 71 12.73 -7.80 -3.08
C VAL A 71 11.89 -8.80 -3.87
N ASP A 72 11.05 -8.33 -4.76
CA ASP A 72 10.23 -9.19 -5.61
C ASP A 72 9.97 -8.49 -6.94
N PRO A 73 10.81 -8.72 -7.95
CA PRO A 73 10.62 -8.06 -9.24
C PRO A 73 9.30 -8.40 -9.92
N GLN A 74 8.63 -9.47 -9.51
CA GLN A 74 7.38 -9.90 -10.12
C GLN A 74 6.15 -9.49 -9.32
N ALA A 75 6.33 -8.68 -8.29
CA ALA A 75 5.21 -8.21 -7.49
C ALA A 75 4.25 -7.39 -8.35
N LEU A 76 2.95 -7.60 -8.12
CA LEU A 76 1.94 -6.76 -8.74
C LEU A 76 1.65 -5.60 -7.80
N ILE A 77 1.85 -4.38 -8.27
CA ILE A 77 1.66 -3.19 -7.47
C ILE A 77 0.65 -2.30 -8.17
N ILE A 78 -0.43 -2.00 -7.47
CA ILE A 78 -1.45 -1.09 -7.98
C ILE A 78 -1.39 0.14 -7.09
N VAL A 79 -1.30 1.31 -7.72
CA VAL A 79 -1.30 2.58 -7.00
C VAL A 79 -2.48 3.39 -7.49
N ALA A 80 -3.33 3.80 -6.56
CA ALA A 80 -4.50 4.59 -6.88
C ALA A 80 -4.44 5.88 -6.08
N GLU A 81 -4.82 6.98 -6.73
CA GLU A 81 -4.89 8.25 -6.03
C GLU A 81 -6.13 8.29 -5.16
N ALA A 82 -5.94 8.70 -3.92
CA ALA A 82 -7.05 8.93 -3.02
C ALA A 82 -7.23 10.43 -2.89
N ASN A 83 -8.27 10.95 -3.53
CA ASN A 83 -8.51 12.38 -3.52
C ASN A 83 -9.00 12.88 -2.18
N ASN A 84 -9.55 11.99 -1.37
CA ASN A 84 -10.25 12.41 -0.18
C ASN A 84 -10.04 11.35 0.88
N VAL A 85 -9.16 11.64 1.83
CA VAL A 85 -8.90 10.74 2.95
C VAL A 85 -9.40 11.45 4.20
N ILE A 86 -10.39 10.87 4.82
CA ILE A 86 -11.05 11.47 5.98
C ILE A 86 -10.77 10.60 7.18
N GLY A 87 -10.33 11.24 8.24
CA GLY A 87 -10.03 10.54 9.47
C GLY A 87 -8.63 10.84 9.94
N LYS A 88 -8.44 10.69 11.21
CA LYS A 88 -7.12 10.84 11.80
C LYS A 88 -6.38 9.52 11.67
N GLU A 89 -5.09 9.62 11.52
CA GLU A 89 -4.25 8.44 11.63
C GLU A 89 -4.69 7.34 10.65
N PHE A 90 -5.00 7.75 9.43
CA PHE A 90 -5.41 6.80 8.41
C PHE A 90 -4.41 5.66 8.27
N GLY A 91 -3.14 5.97 8.27
CA GLY A 91 -2.11 4.95 8.16
C GLY A 91 -2.08 3.99 9.34
N ARG A 92 -2.55 4.44 10.49
CA ARG A 92 -2.60 3.58 11.66
C ARG A 92 -3.71 2.53 11.53
N LEU A 93 -4.78 2.89 10.86
CA LEU A 93 -5.88 1.95 10.67
C LEU A 93 -5.57 0.91 9.61
N LEU A 94 -4.69 1.23 8.72
CA LEU A 94 -4.22 0.30 7.71
C LEU A 94 -3.01 -0.45 8.22
#